data_afaea3c9e57a837a37d988ec7c57d96c
#
_entry.id   afaea3c9e57a837a37d988ec7c57d96c
#
_cell.length_a   1.000
_cell.length_b   1.000
_cell.length_c   1.000
_cell.angle_alpha   90.00
_cell.angle_beta   90.00
_cell.angle_gamma   90.00
#
_symmetry.space_group_name_H-M   'P 1'
#
loop_
_entity.id
_entity.type
_entity.pdbx_description
1 polymer ?
#
loop_
_entity_poly.entity_id
_entity_poly.type
_entity_poly.pdbx_seq_one_letter_code
_entity_poly.pdbx_strand_id
1 'polypeptide(L)'
;MSDSQPQQPSPSPRNPAGGPSGGPAAGHGGGPPKGSAGGPSRGSGGPGRASAGGPGRGPADGPGRGPARTPGGGAPDAEPPTGLLLTGARLTDGRTVDVRLGGGRIQAVGTAGSLPAPALARVDLRGYLLLPAPAEPHAHGDTALTADGEGPVSYAPDEVQRRATEAALLQLGHGATAVRSHVRIGDVHGLAPLEASLQARRSLRGLTDLTTVAVPRLLTGVAGADGLAMLRDAVKMGASVIGGCPDLDPDPTGFVEAVLELAAEHGCPVDLHTDGDDPGRLARLAAMAGGLRPGVTIGPCGGLSRLPLDAASRAADQLAAAGVRVTCLPQGDCAALERRGLRTAPVRLLRAAGVRVAAGSGALRDAGNPVGRGDPLEAAYLLASQGGLRPAEAYASVSAAAREVMALPEVRVEAGFPAELLAVRGERIAGVLSLAYSRIVIHRGRVVARTSAVREYCDSAVAVALDLPRQGRMEPGP
;
A
#
# COMPACT_ATOMS: atom_id res chain seq x y z
N MET A 1 21.68 -23.99 -63.00
CA MET A 1 22.12 -22.81 -63.74
C MET A 1 21.69 -21.58 -63.01
N SER A 2 22.64 -20.78 -62.67
CA SER A 2 22.71 -19.46 -62.10
C SER A 2 22.68 -19.41 -60.56
N ASP A 3 23.88 -19.38 -60.05
CA ASP A 3 24.32 -18.89 -58.76
C ASP A 3 23.94 -17.43 -58.53
N SER A 4 23.57 -17.09 -57.30
CA SER A 4 23.70 -15.74 -56.78
C SER A 4 24.01 -15.81 -55.29
N GLN A 5 25.27 -15.56 -54.95
CA GLN A 5 25.77 -15.35 -53.59
C GLN A 5 25.28 -14.01 -53.00
N PRO A 6 25.08 -13.89 -51.69
CA PRO A 6 24.85 -12.62 -51.04
C PRO A 6 26.19 -11.94 -50.66
N GLN A 7 26.25 -10.63 -50.92
CA GLN A 7 27.36 -9.73 -50.61
C GLN A 7 27.39 -9.38 -49.10
N GLN A 8 28.62 -9.35 -48.57
CA GLN A 8 28.92 -8.83 -47.22
C GLN A 8 28.97 -7.29 -47.20
N PRO A 9 28.57 -6.63 -46.10
CA PRO A 9 28.78 -5.19 -45.96
C PRO A 9 30.18 -4.86 -45.42
N SER A 10 30.75 -3.77 -45.95
CA SER A 10 32.05 -3.18 -45.66
C SER A 10 32.09 -2.46 -44.28
N PRO A 11 33.29 -2.34 -43.65
CA PRO A 11 33.43 -1.70 -42.35
C PRO A 11 33.60 -0.18 -42.45
N SER A 12 33.02 0.54 -41.50
CA SER A 12 33.15 1.99 -41.29
C SER A 12 34.48 2.38 -40.60
N PRO A 13 34.98 3.61 -40.82
CA PRO A 13 36.32 4.01 -40.43
C PRO A 13 36.43 4.46 -38.95
N ARG A 14 37.60 4.15 -38.38
CA ARG A 14 38.04 4.58 -37.04
C ARG A 14 38.50 6.03 -37.08
N ASN A 15 38.15 6.79 -36.01
CA ASN A 15 38.76 8.08 -35.70
C ASN A 15 39.88 7.91 -34.67
N PRO A 16 41.00 8.65 -34.81
CA PRO A 16 42.17 8.48 -33.98
C PRO A 16 42.17 9.33 -32.71
N ALA A 17 42.95 8.82 -31.74
CA ALA A 17 43.22 9.39 -30.42
C ALA A 17 44.01 10.71 -30.45
N GLY A 18 43.75 11.58 -29.50
CA GLY A 18 44.56 12.71 -29.09
C GLY A 18 44.62 12.79 -27.58
N GLY A 19 45.76 12.47 -26.99
CA GLY A 19 46.08 12.79 -25.59
C GLY A 19 47.13 13.91 -25.57
N PRO A 20 47.87 14.12 -24.43
CA PRO A 20 47.44 14.91 -23.27
C PRO A 20 48.42 16.10 -23.00
N SER A 21 48.05 17.06 -22.21
CA SER A 21 48.97 17.99 -21.52
C SER A 21 48.10 18.82 -20.52
N GLY A 22 48.45 19.09 -19.29
CA GLY A 22 49.60 19.33 -18.54
C GLY A 22 49.10 20.14 -17.35
N GLY A 23 49.49 19.80 -16.10
CA GLY A 23 49.34 20.68 -14.93
C GLY A 23 50.50 21.68 -14.88
N PRO A 24 50.83 22.32 -13.74
CA PRO A 24 50.17 22.49 -12.44
C PRO A 24 50.24 23.97 -11.91
N ALA A 25 49.84 24.20 -10.68
CA ALA A 25 50.37 25.15 -9.67
C ALA A 25 49.27 25.93 -8.93
N ALA A 26 49.12 25.69 -7.65
CA ALA A 26 49.59 26.43 -6.49
C ALA A 26 48.94 27.81 -6.29
N GLY A 27 48.24 28.05 -5.21
CA GLY A 27 48.63 28.24 -3.89
C GLY A 27 47.79 29.27 -3.15
N HIS A 28 47.87 29.30 -1.87
CA HIS A 28 47.42 30.33 -0.89
C HIS A 28 45.94 30.36 -0.57
N GLY A 29 45.47 30.12 0.65
CA GLY A 29 46.02 30.51 1.96
C GLY A 29 45.10 31.57 2.53
N GLY A 30 44.33 31.27 3.57
CA GLY A 30 43.51 32.23 4.27
C GLY A 30 42.69 31.54 5.38
N GLY A 31 43.27 31.53 6.58
CA GLY A 31 42.61 30.99 7.78
C GLY A 31 41.62 32.00 8.40
N PRO A 32 40.97 31.64 9.49
CA PRO A 32 39.78 32.27 10.01
C PRO A 32 40.06 33.41 11.01
N PRO A 33 39.11 34.31 11.27
CA PRO A 33 39.15 35.16 12.46
C PRO A 33 38.35 34.54 13.61
N LYS A 34 39.00 34.51 14.75
CA LYS A 34 38.48 34.30 16.12
C LYS A 34 37.89 35.60 16.68
N GLY A 35 36.97 35.43 17.61
CA GLY A 35 36.69 36.39 18.68
C GLY A 35 35.24 36.86 18.61
N SER A 36 34.47 36.96 19.66
CA SER A 36 34.81 37.10 21.07
C SER A 36 33.57 36.90 21.93
N ALA A 37 33.84 36.54 23.14
CA ALA A 37 32.92 36.28 24.25
C ALA A 37 32.07 37.49 24.70
N GLY A 38 30.93 37.23 25.29
CA GLY A 38 30.14 38.15 26.09
C GLY A 38 29.12 37.37 26.90
N GLY A 39 29.43 37.08 28.15
CA GLY A 39 28.51 36.48 29.14
C GLY A 39 27.85 37.57 29.98
N PRO A 40 27.35 37.27 31.19
CA PRO A 40 25.92 37.06 31.42
C PRO A 40 25.31 38.13 32.30
N SER A 41 23.96 38.25 32.34
CA SER A 41 23.30 39.00 33.43
C SER A 41 22.16 38.21 34.05
N ARG A 42 22.26 38.08 35.35
CA ARG A 42 21.31 37.51 36.32
C ARG A 42 20.17 38.48 36.60
N GLY A 43 19.02 37.97 37.00
CA GLY A 43 17.94 38.65 37.70
C GLY A 43 16.81 37.67 37.92
N SER A 44 16.71 36.91 38.95
CA SER A 44 16.25 37.06 40.35
C SER A 44 14.86 37.74 40.46
N GLY A 45 13.88 36.97 40.95
CA GLY A 45 12.60 37.48 41.43
C GLY A 45 11.60 36.37 41.70
N GLY A 46 11.55 35.86 42.87
CA GLY A 46 10.60 34.85 43.41
C GLY A 46 9.38 35.54 44.03
N PRO A 47 8.66 34.91 44.99
CA PRO A 47 7.29 34.45 44.77
C PRO A 47 6.26 35.23 45.60
N GLY A 48 4.99 35.20 45.21
CA GLY A 48 3.85 35.78 45.94
C GLY A 48 2.75 34.79 46.22
N ARG A 49 2.53 34.61 47.47
CA ARG A 49 1.54 33.76 48.18
C ARG A 49 0.13 34.31 48.15
N ALA A 50 -0.87 33.40 48.10
CA ALA A 50 -2.05 33.16 48.92
C ALA A 50 -2.98 34.32 49.36
N SER A 51 -4.29 34.08 49.23
CA SER A 51 -5.32 34.00 50.30
C SER A 51 -6.72 34.12 49.67
N ALA A 52 -7.62 33.17 49.85
CA ALA A 52 -8.52 32.91 50.92
C ALA A 52 -9.58 34.02 51.14
N GLY A 53 -10.86 33.66 50.99
CA GLY A 53 -12.02 34.44 51.41
C GLY A 53 -13.33 33.88 50.91
N GLY A 54 -14.05 33.08 51.72
CA GLY A 54 -15.47 32.79 51.62
C GLY A 54 -16.24 33.79 52.49
N PRO A 55 -17.48 33.53 53.01
CA PRO A 55 -18.70 33.08 52.36
C PRO A 55 -19.87 34.06 52.57
N GLY A 56 -20.96 33.98 51.88
CA GLY A 56 -22.15 34.78 52.12
C GLY A 56 -23.44 34.01 51.86
N ARG A 57 -24.20 33.88 52.92
CA ARG A 57 -25.50 33.20 53.13
C ARG A 57 -26.66 33.83 52.34
N GLY A 58 -27.68 32.99 52.06
CA GLY A 58 -29.04 33.02 51.65
C GLY A 58 -30.01 34.02 52.32
N PRO A 59 -31.31 33.77 52.47
CA PRO A 59 -32.25 32.84 51.80
C PRO A 59 -33.52 33.59 51.29
N ALA A 60 -34.52 32.96 50.73
CA ALA A 60 -35.93 33.00 51.04
C ALA A 60 -36.86 32.63 49.88
N ASP A 61 -37.65 31.67 50.13
CA ASP A 61 -39.09 31.48 49.95
C ASP A 61 -39.75 31.28 48.62
N GLY A 62 -40.35 30.05 48.52
CA GLY A 62 -41.24 29.51 47.49
C GLY A 62 -42.70 30.11 47.65
N PRO A 63 -43.79 29.43 47.27
CA PRO A 63 -44.00 28.11 46.69
C PRO A 63 -44.93 28.10 45.45
N GLY A 64 -44.90 27.06 44.64
CA GLY A 64 -45.86 26.84 43.57
C GLY A 64 -45.88 25.37 43.14
N ARG A 65 -46.68 24.53 43.81
CA ARG A 65 -46.98 23.17 43.40
C ARG A 65 -47.94 23.18 42.20
N GLY A 66 -47.47 22.76 41.02
CA GLY A 66 -48.27 22.29 39.88
C GLY A 66 -48.21 20.75 39.78
N PRO A 67 -49.24 20.07 39.26
CA PRO A 67 -49.41 18.63 39.43
C PRO A 67 -48.38 17.81 38.64
N ALA A 68 -47.95 16.71 39.27
CA ALA A 68 -47.06 15.70 38.73
C ALA A 68 -47.59 15.15 37.40
N ARG A 69 -46.83 15.38 36.34
CA ARG A 69 -46.94 14.61 35.09
C ARG A 69 -46.22 13.27 35.30
N THR A 70 -46.96 12.19 35.24
CA THR A 70 -46.44 10.82 35.08
C THR A 70 -45.48 10.77 33.93
N PRO A 71 -44.28 10.21 34.09
CA PRO A 71 -43.38 9.95 32.95
C PRO A 71 -44.03 8.85 32.12
N GLY A 72 -44.50 9.22 30.92
CA GLY A 72 -44.86 8.27 29.90
C GLY A 72 -43.62 7.43 29.57
N GLY A 73 -43.78 6.11 29.63
CA GLY A 73 -42.77 5.15 29.24
C GLY A 73 -42.30 5.46 27.81
N GLY A 74 -41.13 6.08 27.69
CA GLY A 74 -40.40 6.15 26.43
C GLY A 74 -40.05 4.73 26.03
N ALA A 75 -40.48 4.33 24.85
CA ALA A 75 -39.93 3.15 24.22
C ALA A 75 -38.40 3.28 24.25
N PRO A 76 -37.65 2.17 24.46
CA PRO A 76 -36.22 2.24 24.44
C PRO A 76 -35.78 2.85 23.11
N ASP A 77 -34.94 3.89 23.18
CA ASP A 77 -34.34 4.53 22.02
C ASP A 77 -33.75 3.39 21.19
N ALA A 78 -34.40 3.06 20.06
CA ALA A 78 -33.90 2.11 19.09
C ALA A 78 -32.58 2.72 18.58
N GLU A 79 -31.47 2.08 18.89
CA GLU A 79 -30.17 2.44 18.27
C GLU A 79 -30.41 2.70 16.79
N PRO A 80 -29.90 3.83 16.26
CA PRO A 80 -30.08 4.11 14.82
C PRO A 80 -29.57 2.91 14.01
N PRO A 81 -30.33 2.46 13.00
CA PRO A 81 -30.02 1.24 12.27
C PRO A 81 -28.60 1.36 11.72
N THR A 82 -27.69 0.51 12.22
CA THR A 82 -26.27 0.47 11.87
C THR A 82 -26.09 -0.18 10.51
N GLY A 83 -26.45 0.54 9.43
CA GLY A 83 -26.34 0.02 8.06
C GLY A 83 -26.26 1.13 7.02
N LEU A 84 -25.84 0.74 5.82
CA LEU A 84 -25.66 1.62 4.68
C LEU A 84 -26.32 1.00 3.45
N LEU A 85 -27.03 1.81 2.66
CA LEU A 85 -27.54 1.44 1.35
C LEU A 85 -26.76 2.18 0.27
N LEU A 86 -26.06 1.43 -0.58
CA LEU A 86 -25.44 1.93 -1.81
C LEU A 86 -26.48 1.80 -2.92
N THR A 87 -26.76 2.89 -3.65
CA THR A 87 -27.83 2.89 -4.66
C THR A 87 -27.28 3.14 -6.06
N GLY A 88 -27.80 2.39 -7.05
CA GLY A 88 -27.52 2.61 -8.47
C GLY A 88 -26.09 2.30 -8.90
N ALA A 89 -25.37 1.46 -8.19
CA ALA A 89 -24.02 1.05 -8.52
C ALA A 89 -24.00 0.14 -9.75
N ARG A 90 -23.03 0.34 -10.65
CA ARG A 90 -22.79 -0.58 -11.78
C ARG A 90 -21.83 -1.68 -11.38
N LEU A 91 -22.09 -2.92 -11.77
CA LEU A 91 -21.19 -4.05 -11.62
C LEU A 91 -20.40 -4.31 -12.91
N THR A 92 -19.34 -5.12 -12.81
CA THR A 92 -18.49 -5.48 -13.96
C THR A 92 -19.18 -6.29 -15.05
N ASP A 93 -20.27 -6.98 -14.69
CA ASP A 93 -21.15 -7.71 -15.61
C ASP A 93 -22.20 -6.82 -16.31
N GLY A 94 -22.20 -5.52 -16.00
CA GLY A 94 -23.11 -4.53 -16.60
C GLY A 94 -24.40 -4.31 -15.84
N ARG A 95 -24.74 -5.10 -14.82
CA ARG A 95 -25.93 -4.89 -14.00
C ARG A 95 -25.83 -3.61 -13.18
N THR A 96 -26.95 -2.92 -13.01
CA THR A 96 -27.10 -1.80 -12.07
C THR A 96 -27.85 -2.30 -10.83
N VAL A 97 -27.24 -2.13 -9.66
CA VAL A 97 -27.70 -2.75 -8.41
C VAL A 97 -27.75 -1.75 -7.26
N ASP A 98 -28.56 -2.08 -6.27
CA ASP A 98 -28.45 -1.55 -4.92
C ASP A 98 -27.79 -2.59 -4.02
N VAL A 99 -26.97 -2.13 -3.06
CA VAL A 99 -26.27 -3.00 -2.12
C VAL A 99 -26.52 -2.53 -0.71
N ARG A 100 -27.09 -3.42 0.13
CA ARG A 100 -27.31 -3.16 1.55
C ARG A 100 -26.14 -3.73 2.37
N LEU A 101 -25.55 -2.88 3.19
CA LEU A 101 -24.44 -3.20 4.07
C LEU A 101 -24.86 -3.12 5.54
N GLY A 102 -24.33 -4.02 6.36
CA GLY A 102 -24.56 -4.02 7.81
C GLY A 102 -23.67 -5.08 8.48
N GLY A 103 -23.24 -4.79 9.71
CA GLY A 103 -22.35 -5.69 10.47
C GLY A 103 -21.02 -5.98 9.76
N GLY A 104 -20.49 -5.05 8.98
CA GLY A 104 -19.25 -5.23 8.24
C GLY A 104 -19.36 -6.13 7.00
N ARG A 105 -20.57 -6.54 6.62
CA ARG A 105 -20.83 -7.46 5.50
C ARG A 105 -21.84 -6.89 4.52
N ILE A 106 -21.84 -7.43 3.31
CA ILE A 106 -22.89 -7.24 2.32
C ILE A 106 -24.07 -8.11 2.74
N GLN A 107 -25.19 -7.47 3.08
CA GLN A 107 -26.41 -8.18 3.51
C GLN A 107 -27.29 -8.60 2.33
N ALA A 108 -27.36 -7.74 1.31
CA ALA A 108 -28.18 -8.01 0.12
C ALA A 108 -27.63 -7.24 -1.08
N VAL A 109 -27.79 -7.82 -2.25
CA VAL A 109 -27.60 -7.18 -3.57
C VAL A 109 -28.87 -7.39 -4.37
N GLY A 110 -29.48 -6.32 -4.82
CA GLY A 110 -30.74 -6.35 -5.59
C GLY A 110 -30.67 -5.44 -6.81
N THR A 111 -31.62 -5.59 -7.73
CA THR A 111 -31.77 -4.64 -8.83
C THR A 111 -31.95 -3.23 -8.28
N ALA A 112 -31.48 -2.21 -8.98
CA ALA A 112 -31.61 -0.83 -8.55
C ALA A 112 -33.07 -0.47 -8.23
N GLY A 113 -33.31 0.10 -7.04
CA GLY A 113 -34.62 0.46 -6.52
C GLY A 113 -35.42 -0.69 -5.85
N SER A 114 -34.90 -1.94 -5.83
CA SER A 114 -35.62 -3.08 -5.27
C SER A 114 -35.42 -3.32 -3.77
N LEU A 115 -34.38 -2.72 -3.17
CA LEU A 115 -34.08 -2.96 -1.75
C LEU A 115 -34.77 -1.94 -0.84
N PRO A 116 -35.70 -2.37 0.04
CA PRO A 116 -36.29 -1.48 1.01
C PRO A 116 -35.26 -1.08 2.09
N ALA A 117 -35.15 0.21 2.37
CA ALA A 117 -34.26 0.72 3.41
C ALA A 117 -34.80 2.05 4.00
N PRO A 118 -35.94 2.04 4.71
CA PRO A 118 -36.59 3.28 5.13
C PRO A 118 -35.76 4.10 6.14
N ALA A 119 -34.83 3.50 6.86
CA ALA A 119 -34.06 4.15 7.92
C ALA A 119 -32.53 4.10 7.74
N LEU A 120 -32.02 3.54 6.63
CA LEU A 120 -30.58 3.46 6.41
C LEU A 120 -30.00 4.74 5.78
N ALA A 121 -28.77 5.08 6.13
CA ALA A 121 -28.00 6.07 5.40
C ALA A 121 -27.82 5.60 3.95
N ARG A 122 -27.88 6.55 3.00
CA ARG A 122 -27.79 6.23 1.56
C ARG A 122 -26.59 6.90 0.92
N VAL A 123 -25.94 6.17 0.01
CA VAL A 123 -24.88 6.68 -0.86
C VAL A 123 -25.29 6.42 -2.31
N ASP A 124 -25.47 7.49 -3.06
CA ASP A 124 -25.74 7.42 -4.50
C ASP A 124 -24.46 7.08 -5.26
N LEU A 125 -24.45 5.94 -5.95
CA LEU A 125 -23.36 5.44 -6.77
C LEU A 125 -23.69 5.43 -8.27
N ARG A 126 -24.68 6.19 -8.71
CA ARG A 126 -24.98 6.33 -10.15
C ARG A 126 -23.77 6.90 -10.88
N GLY A 127 -23.34 6.22 -11.94
CA GLY A 127 -22.12 6.55 -12.68
C GLY A 127 -20.83 6.03 -12.05
N TYR A 128 -20.93 5.18 -11.02
CA TYR A 128 -19.80 4.49 -10.40
C TYR A 128 -19.82 2.99 -10.68
N LEU A 129 -18.66 2.45 -11.01
CA LEU A 129 -18.41 1.01 -11.01
C LEU A 129 -18.07 0.58 -9.59
N LEU A 130 -18.76 -0.43 -9.07
CA LEU A 130 -18.55 -0.98 -7.73
C LEU A 130 -17.71 -2.25 -7.83
N LEU A 131 -16.60 -2.27 -7.11
CA LEU A 131 -15.57 -3.31 -7.17
C LEU A 131 -15.23 -3.80 -5.76
N PRO A 132 -14.71 -5.04 -5.61
CA PRO A 132 -13.99 -5.43 -4.40
C PRO A 132 -12.83 -4.45 -4.15
N ALA A 133 -12.66 -3.95 -2.93
CA ALA A 133 -11.59 -3.01 -2.63
C ALA A 133 -10.20 -3.64 -2.85
N PRO A 134 -9.24 -2.89 -3.38
CA PRO A 134 -7.84 -3.29 -3.40
C PRO A 134 -7.29 -3.53 -2.00
N ALA A 135 -6.19 -4.26 -1.95
CA ALA A 135 -5.29 -4.32 -0.81
C ALA A 135 -3.87 -3.99 -1.30
N GLU A 136 -3.07 -3.38 -0.42
CA GLU A 136 -1.67 -3.08 -0.69
C GLU A 136 -0.79 -4.15 -0.05
N PRO A 137 -0.29 -5.14 -0.80
CA PRO A 137 0.46 -6.25 -0.24
C PRO A 137 1.92 -5.92 0.06
N HIS A 138 2.43 -4.76 -0.38
CA HIS A 138 3.85 -4.43 -0.26
C HIS A 138 4.08 -2.92 -0.18
N ALA A 139 4.13 -2.41 1.03
CA ALA A 139 4.42 -1.00 1.34
C ALA A 139 5.60 -0.86 2.30
N HIS A 140 6.21 0.33 2.37
CA HIS A 140 7.28 0.71 3.28
C HIS A 140 6.89 1.98 4.03
N GLY A 141 6.03 1.85 5.06
CA GLY A 141 5.54 3.00 5.82
C GLY A 141 6.61 3.68 6.68
N ASP A 142 7.67 2.96 7.06
CA ASP A 142 8.79 3.48 7.84
C ASP A 142 9.70 4.44 7.06
N THR A 143 9.74 4.35 5.73
CA THR A 143 10.52 5.22 4.85
C THR A 143 9.66 6.11 3.96
N ALA A 144 8.35 5.92 3.94
CA ALA A 144 7.44 6.68 3.09
C ALA A 144 7.55 8.19 3.30
N LEU A 145 7.31 8.97 2.23
CA LEU A 145 7.24 10.44 2.24
C LEU A 145 8.56 11.12 2.68
N THR A 146 9.71 10.51 2.40
CA THR A 146 11.03 11.06 2.75
C THR A 146 11.82 11.58 1.57
N ALA A 147 11.30 11.48 0.35
CA ALA A 147 12.04 11.86 -0.86
C ALA A 147 12.40 13.34 -0.95
N ASP A 148 11.58 14.22 -0.35
CA ASP A 148 11.80 15.66 -0.40
C ASP A 148 12.66 16.18 0.78
N GLY A 149 13.07 15.29 1.70
CA GLY A 149 13.88 15.65 2.86
C GLY A 149 15.35 15.86 2.51
N GLU A 150 15.96 16.90 3.07
CA GLU A 150 17.40 17.11 3.01
C GLU A 150 18.07 16.30 4.11
N GLY A 151 18.90 15.32 3.74
CA GLY A 151 19.67 14.51 4.69
C GLY A 151 19.16 13.07 4.90
N PRO A 152 19.72 12.36 5.89
CA PRO A 152 19.36 10.98 6.15
C PRO A 152 17.94 10.86 6.72
N VAL A 153 17.28 9.76 6.39
CA VAL A 153 15.92 9.46 6.90
C VAL A 153 15.94 9.38 8.43
N SER A 154 15.10 10.18 9.08
CA SER A 154 14.92 10.09 10.53
C SER A 154 14.16 8.83 10.91
N TYR A 155 14.65 8.08 11.89
CA TYR A 155 13.97 6.95 12.50
C TYR A 155 13.48 7.25 13.93
N ALA A 156 13.32 8.53 14.27
CA ALA A 156 12.66 8.91 15.51
C ALA A 156 11.24 8.32 15.54
N PRO A 157 10.78 7.71 16.65
CA PRO A 157 9.55 6.96 16.70
C PRO A 157 8.30 7.75 16.30
N ASP A 158 8.23 9.02 16.67
CA ASP A 158 7.13 9.93 16.30
C ASP A 158 7.08 10.21 14.79
N GLU A 159 8.26 10.38 14.16
CA GLU A 159 8.37 10.56 12.72
C GLU A 159 7.99 9.29 11.93
N VAL A 160 8.43 8.12 12.40
CA VAL A 160 8.04 6.84 11.79
C VAL A 160 6.53 6.62 11.94
N GLN A 161 5.97 6.87 13.14
CA GLN A 161 4.53 6.74 13.36
C GLN A 161 3.73 7.69 12.45
N ARG A 162 4.14 8.95 12.33
CA ARG A 162 3.51 9.94 11.48
C ARG A 162 3.51 9.48 10.02
N ARG A 163 4.69 9.11 9.46
CA ARG A 163 4.83 8.66 8.08
C ARG A 163 4.01 7.41 7.79
N ALA A 164 4.09 6.40 8.65
CA ALA A 164 3.33 5.17 8.51
C ALA A 164 1.82 5.42 8.51
N THR A 165 1.35 6.37 9.34
CA THR A 165 -0.06 6.77 9.38
C THR A 165 -0.46 7.51 8.11
N GLU A 166 0.31 8.50 7.68
CA GLU A 166 0.04 9.29 6.48
C GLU A 166 0.07 8.41 5.21
N ALA A 167 1.07 7.52 5.09
CA ALA A 167 1.17 6.59 3.99
C ALA A 167 -0.06 5.68 3.88
N ALA A 168 -0.49 5.09 5.01
CA ALA A 168 -1.67 4.24 5.04
C ALA A 168 -2.96 5.01 4.70
N LEU A 169 -3.10 6.27 5.13
CA LEU A 169 -4.24 7.12 4.79
C LEU A 169 -4.26 7.51 3.30
N LEU A 170 -3.09 7.77 2.70
CA LEU A 170 -2.98 8.00 1.26
C LEU A 170 -3.39 6.75 0.45
N GLN A 171 -2.87 5.58 0.83
CA GLN A 171 -3.24 4.31 0.21
C GLN A 171 -4.72 3.97 0.39
N LEU A 172 -5.30 4.28 1.56
CA LEU A 172 -6.73 4.19 1.80
C LEU A 172 -7.52 5.13 0.88
N GLY A 173 -7.10 6.38 0.74
CA GLY A 173 -7.68 7.34 -0.20
C GLY A 173 -7.65 6.85 -1.65
N HIS A 174 -6.65 6.03 -1.99
CA HIS A 174 -6.53 5.37 -3.28
C HIS A 174 -7.33 4.06 -3.38
N GLY A 175 -7.94 3.58 -2.29
CA GLY A 175 -8.86 2.45 -2.29
C GLY A 175 -8.37 1.21 -1.54
N ALA A 176 -7.14 1.17 -1.04
CA ALA A 176 -6.62 0.04 -0.29
C ALA A 176 -7.23 -0.01 1.12
N THR A 177 -8.09 -0.99 1.38
CA THR A 177 -8.70 -1.19 2.71
C THR A 177 -7.83 -2.01 3.65
N ALA A 178 -6.75 -2.60 3.14
CA ALA A 178 -5.74 -3.29 3.91
C ALA A 178 -4.36 -3.00 3.34
N VAL A 179 -3.37 -2.82 4.21
CA VAL A 179 -1.98 -2.49 3.86
C VAL A 179 -1.04 -3.42 4.62
N ARG A 180 -0.09 -4.02 3.92
CA ARG A 180 1.05 -4.74 4.49
C ARG A 180 2.29 -3.88 4.38
N SER A 181 2.79 -3.39 5.52
CA SER A 181 3.98 -2.54 5.60
C SER A 181 5.19 -3.32 6.07
N HIS A 182 6.24 -3.33 5.28
CA HIS A 182 7.55 -3.87 5.61
C HIS A 182 8.30 -2.84 6.45
N VAL A 183 8.72 -3.23 7.64
CA VAL A 183 9.35 -2.35 8.63
C VAL A 183 10.74 -2.89 8.96
N ARG A 184 11.76 -2.08 8.76
CA ARG A 184 13.13 -2.44 9.09
C ARG A 184 13.31 -2.55 10.60
N ILE A 185 13.99 -3.60 11.02
CA ILE A 185 14.38 -3.82 12.41
C ILE A 185 15.88 -4.11 12.49
N GLY A 186 16.46 -3.79 13.62
CA GLY A 186 17.89 -3.98 13.86
C GLY A 186 18.69 -2.70 13.69
N ASP A 187 19.98 -2.85 13.42
CA ASP A 187 20.96 -1.76 13.40
C ASP A 187 20.89 -0.93 14.69
N VAL A 188 21.18 0.37 14.60
CA VAL A 188 21.16 1.30 15.74
C VAL A 188 19.74 1.67 16.22
N HIS A 189 18.73 1.32 15.45
CA HIS A 189 17.32 1.67 15.76
C HIS A 189 16.56 0.55 16.47
N GLY A 190 17.10 -0.67 16.48
CA GLY A 190 16.49 -1.83 17.15
C GLY A 190 15.06 -2.10 16.69
N LEU A 191 14.12 -2.13 17.63
CA LEU A 191 12.70 -2.38 17.37
C LEU A 191 11.84 -1.11 17.37
N ALA A 192 12.41 0.08 17.58
CA ALA A 192 11.65 1.33 17.67
C ALA A 192 10.81 1.65 16.41
N PRO A 193 11.28 1.41 15.16
CA PRO A 193 10.46 1.61 13.97
C PRO A 193 9.24 0.68 13.92
N LEU A 194 9.39 -0.56 14.41
CA LEU A 194 8.27 -1.51 14.48
C LEU A 194 7.26 -1.07 15.53
N GLU A 195 7.70 -0.65 16.72
CA GLU A 195 6.81 -0.14 17.77
C GLU A 195 5.99 1.06 17.28
N ALA A 196 6.65 2.02 16.61
CA ALA A 196 6.00 3.18 15.99
C ALA A 196 4.95 2.77 14.94
N SER A 197 5.27 1.79 14.09
CA SER A 197 4.34 1.27 13.09
C SER A 197 3.16 0.52 13.72
N LEU A 198 3.38 -0.19 14.83
CA LEU A 198 2.31 -0.81 15.61
C LEU A 198 1.41 0.24 16.29
N GLN A 199 1.97 1.39 16.68
CA GLN A 199 1.18 2.52 17.17
C GLN A 199 0.33 3.13 16.05
N ALA A 200 0.89 3.34 14.84
CA ALA A 200 0.15 3.75 13.67
C ALA A 200 -1.03 2.79 13.39
N ARG A 201 -0.79 1.47 13.46
CA ARG A 201 -1.85 0.45 13.32
C ARG A 201 -2.99 0.64 14.33
N ARG A 202 -2.67 0.99 15.59
CA ARG A 202 -3.69 1.26 16.61
C ARG A 202 -4.53 2.51 16.28
N SER A 203 -3.88 3.55 15.79
CA SER A 203 -4.52 4.82 15.40
C SER A 203 -5.43 4.68 14.17
N LEU A 204 -5.13 3.74 13.28
CA LEU A 204 -5.87 3.50 12.04
C LEU A 204 -7.06 2.54 12.20
N ARG A 205 -7.34 2.06 13.41
CA ARG A 205 -8.45 1.13 13.66
C ARG A 205 -9.78 1.66 13.14
N GLY A 206 -10.47 0.86 12.33
CA GLY A 206 -11.77 1.20 11.75
C GLY A 206 -11.69 2.06 10.49
N LEU A 207 -10.49 2.47 10.05
CA LEU A 207 -10.24 3.14 8.78
C LEU A 207 -9.63 2.18 7.76
N THR A 208 -8.55 1.49 8.12
CA THR A 208 -7.87 0.50 7.28
C THR A 208 -7.18 -0.54 8.15
N ASP A 209 -6.96 -1.73 7.62
CA ASP A 209 -6.23 -2.79 8.31
C ASP A 209 -4.74 -2.69 7.96
N LEU A 210 -3.91 -2.31 8.94
CA LEU A 210 -2.45 -2.26 8.79
C LEU A 210 -1.80 -3.52 9.36
N THR A 211 -1.08 -4.26 8.53
CA THR A 211 -0.28 -5.44 8.88
C THR A 211 1.20 -5.08 8.81
N THR A 212 2.01 -5.49 9.78
CA THR A 212 3.45 -5.23 9.81
C THR A 212 4.25 -6.48 9.53
N VAL A 213 5.26 -6.36 8.65
CA VAL A 213 6.29 -7.34 8.38
C VAL A 213 7.56 -6.88 9.07
N ALA A 214 8.15 -7.71 9.93
CA ALA A 214 9.44 -7.42 10.53
C ALA A 214 10.57 -7.81 9.55
N VAL A 215 11.40 -6.85 9.15
CA VAL A 215 12.45 -7.01 8.14
C VAL A 215 13.82 -6.81 8.79
N PRO A 216 14.47 -7.89 9.27
CA PRO A 216 15.85 -7.82 9.76
C PRO A 216 16.81 -7.57 8.60
N ARG A 217 17.94 -6.95 8.90
CA ARG A 217 18.99 -6.70 7.91
C ARG A 217 19.79 -7.96 7.59
N LEU A 218 20.34 -8.61 8.62
CA LEU A 218 21.14 -9.83 8.53
C LEU A 218 20.68 -10.81 9.59
N LEU A 219 20.78 -12.11 9.30
CA LEU A 219 20.46 -13.19 10.23
C LEU A 219 21.58 -14.21 10.37
N THR A 220 22.58 -14.18 9.48
CA THR A 220 23.68 -15.16 9.50
C THR A 220 25.02 -14.52 9.84
N GLY A 221 25.98 -15.36 10.22
CA GLY A 221 27.29 -14.91 10.68
C GLY A 221 27.24 -14.20 12.03
N VAL A 222 28.37 -13.64 12.44
CA VAL A 222 28.50 -12.93 13.73
C VAL A 222 27.59 -11.71 13.81
N ALA A 223 27.44 -10.96 12.70
CA ALA A 223 26.59 -9.78 12.63
C ALA A 223 25.09 -10.11 12.61
N GLY A 224 24.72 -11.35 12.28
CA GLY A 224 23.33 -11.79 12.22
C GLY A 224 22.78 -12.36 13.52
N ALA A 225 23.63 -12.67 14.51
CA ALA A 225 23.21 -13.30 15.76
C ALA A 225 22.17 -12.45 16.53
N ASP A 226 22.39 -11.15 16.63
CA ASP A 226 21.46 -10.21 17.26
C ASP A 226 20.19 -10.03 16.41
N GLY A 227 20.31 -10.14 15.08
CA GLY A 227 19.19 -10.03 14.13
C GLY A 227 18.11 -11.09 14.36
N LEU A 228 18.51 -12.34 14.61
CA LEU A 228 17.57 -13.44 14.90
C LEU A 228 16.86 -13.26 16.25
N ALA A 229 17.59 -12.80 17.28
CA ALA A 229 17.01 -12.49 18.58
C ALA A 229 15.97 -11.35 18.46
N MET A 230 16.33 -10.27 17.77
CA MET A 230 15.41 -9.16 17.53
C MET A 230 14.19 -9.56 16.69
N LEU A 231 14.35 -10.45 15.72
CA LEU A 231 13.22 -10.93 14.91
C LEU A 231 12.23 -11.73 15.78
N ARG A 232 12.70 -12.56 16.73
CA ARG A 232 11.85 -13.22 17.71
C ARG A 232 11.11 -12.22 18.60
N ASP A 233 11.78 -11.20 19.05
CA ASP A 233 11.17 -10.16 19.89
C ASP A 233 10.18 -9.30 19.09
N ALA A 234 10.44 -9.04 17.81
CA ALA A 234 9.51 -8.36 16.90
C ALA A 234 8.19 -9.13 16.77
N VAL A 235 8.23 -10.46 16.65
CA VAL A 235 7.02 -11.31 16.59
C VAL A 235 6.25 -11.22 17.91
N LYS A 236 6.95 -11.33 19.05
CA LYS A 236 6.32 -11.20 20.39
C LYS A 236 5.72 -9.81 20.61
N MET A 237 6.32 -8.75 20.05
CA MET A 237 5.80 -7.38 20.09
C MET A 237 4.52 -7.20 19.27
N GLY A 238 4.31 -8.04 18.26
CA GLY A 238 3.09 -8.05 17.45
C GLY A 238 3.28 -7.83 15.95
N ALA A 239 4.50 -8.03 15.43
CA ALA A 239 4.68 -8.21 13.99
C ALA A 239 3.89 -9.43 13.53
N SER A 240 3.08 -9.27 12.49
CA SER A 240 2.16 -10.32 12.06
C SER A 240 2.75 -11.20 10.96
N VAL A 241 3.85 -10.77 10.35
CA VAL A 241 4.54 -11.42 9.23
C VAL A 241 6.04 -11.34 9.47
N ILE A 242 6.74 -12.39 9.16
CA ILE A 242 8.20 -12.43 9.20
C ILE A 242 8.72 -12.18 7.79
N GLY A 243 9.67 -11.26 7.67
CA GLY A 243 10.26 -10.88 6.39
C GLY A 243 11.77 -10.86 6.42
N GLY A 244 12.33 -10.21 5.42
CA GLY A 244 13.75 -9.98 5.26
C GLY A 244 14.18 -9.94 3.81
N CYS A 245 15.48 -9.73 3.58
CA CYS A 245 16.07 -9.70 2.26
C CYS A 245 17.25 -10.69 2.20
N PRO A 246 17.03 -11.97 1.90
CA PRO A 246 18.09 -12.96 1.84
C PRO A 246 19.17 -12.62 0.81
N ASP A 247 18.85 -11.85 -0.22
CA ASP A 247 19.81 -11.44 -1.26
C ASP A 247 20.95 -10.55 -0.71
N LEU A 248 20.75 -9.92 0.46
CA LEU A 248 21.72 -9.06 1.15
C LEU A 248 22.51 -9.79 2.23
N ASP A 249 22.10 -11.01 2.59
CA ASP A 249 22.76 -11.80 3.64
C ASP A 249 23.98 -12.55 3.09
N PRO A 250 25.09 -12.67 3.87
CA PRO A 250 26.24 -13.46 3.48
C PRO A 250 25.91 -14.94 3.17
N ASP A 251 24.93 -15.51 3.88
CA ASP A 251 24.38 -16.83 3.60
C ASP A 251 22.86 -16.77 3.37
N PRO A 252 22.44 -16.52 2.11
CA PRO A 252 21.01 -16.45 1.77
C PRO A 252 20.22 -17.71 2.11
N THR A 253 20.84 -18.88 2.08
CA THR A 253 20.19 -20.16 2.41
C THR A 253 19.90 -20.26 3.89
N GLY A 254 20.93 -20.05 4.73
CA GLY A 254 20.78 -20.02 6.18
C GLY A 254 19.81 -18.93 6.67
N PHE A 255 19.77 -17.77 5.98
CA PHE A 255 18.78 -16.73 6.24
C PHE A 255 17.36 -17.26 6.05
N VAL A 256 17.08 -17.91 4.92
CA VAL A 256 15.75 -18.47 4.62
C VAL A 256 15.38 -19.56 5.61
N GLU A 257 16.33 -20.46 5.95
CA GLU A 257 16.11 -21.51 6.96
C GLU A 257 15.70 -20.91 8.31
N ALA A 258 16.44 -19.95 8.83
CA ALA A 258 16.16 -19.28 10.10
C ALA A 258 14.78 -18.59 10.11
N VAL A 259 14.41 -17.94 9.00
CA VAL A 259 13.10 -17.28 8.83
C VAL A 259 11.98 -18.31 8.82
N LEU A 260 12.13 -19.41 8.08
CA LEU A 260 11.10 -20.46 7.98
C LEU A 260 10.91 -21.21 9.29
N GLU A 261 11.99 -21.50 10.02
CA GLU A 261 11.93 -22.13 11.36
C GLU A 261 11.15 -21.24 12.33
N LEU A 262 11.50 -19.94 12.40
CA LEU A 262 10.83 -19.00 13.28
C LEU A 262 9.36 -18.80 12.88
N ALA A 263 9.07 -18.75 11.58
CA ALA A 263 7.71 -18.64 11.07
C ALA A 263 6.87 -19.87 11.43
N ALA A 264 7.43 -21.07 11.35
CA ALA A 264 6.78 -22.31 11.75
C ALA A 264 6.53 -22.35 13.27
N GLU A 265 7.51 -21.91 14.09
CA GLU A 265 7.39 -21.84 15.55
C GLU A 265 6.22 -20.94 15.98
N HIS A 266 6.04 -19.81 15.31
CA HIS A 266 5.01 -18.81 15.66
C HIS A 266 3.73 -18.87 14.82
N GLY A 267 3.65 -19.76 13.83
CA GLY A 267 2.50 -19.85 12.91
C GLY A 267 2.30 -18.58 12.06
N CYS A 268 3.39 -17.87 11.74
CA CYS A 268 3.36 -16.63 10.97
C CYS A 268 3.56 -16.88 9.47
N PRO A 269 2.95 -16.10 8.58
CA PRO A 269 3.33 -16.06 7.17
C PRO A 269 4.71 -15.42 6.99
N VAL A 270 5.34 -15.73 5.86
CA VAL A 270 6.63 -15.16 5.46
C VAL A 270 6.46 -14.30 4.22
N ASP A 271 7.16 -13.14 4.19
CA ASP A 271 7.19 -12.23 3.04
C ASP A 271 8.62 -11.69 2.83
N LEU A 272 9.32 -12.24 1.83
CA LEU A 272 10.73 -11.96 1.57
C LEU A 272 10.94 -11.05 0.38
N HIS A 273 11.89 -10.12 0.53
CA HIS A 273 12.40 -9.35 -0.58
C HIS A 273 13.45 -10.16 -1.34
N THR A 274 13.23 -10.36 -2.62
CA THR A 274 14.24 -10.92 -3.55
C THR A 274 14.04 -10.36 -4.95
N ASP A 275 15.12 -10.07 -5.64
CA ASP A 275 15.09 -9.70 -7.05
C ASP A 275 14.81 -10.92 -7.95
N GLY A 276 15.14 -12.12 -7.47
CA GLY A 276 14.89 -13.35 -8.20
C GLY A 276 15.81 -13.54 -9.43
N ASP A 277 16.98 -12.92 -9.44
CA ASP A 277 17.96 -12.98 -10.54
C ASP A 277 18.84 -14.23 -10.52
N ASP A 278 18.80 -15.01 -9.42
CA ASP A 278 19.51 -16.28 -9.26
C ASP A 278 18.52 -17.47 -9.22
N PRO A 279 18.39 -18.23 -10.33
CA PRO A 279 17.49 -19.39 -10.38
C PRO A 279 17.83 -20.48 -9.37
N GLY A 280 19.11 -20.63 -8.99
CA GLY A 280 19.57 -21.63 -8.02
C GLY A 280 19.11 -21.26 -6.60
N ARG A 281 19.16 -19.97 -6.22
CA ARG A 281 18.60 -19.48 -4.94
C ARG A 281 17.07 -19.66 -4.91
N LEU A 282 16.37 -19.28 -5.98
CA LEU A 282 14.93 -19.47 -6.05
C LEU A 282 14.52 -20.94 -5.95
N ALA A 283 15.26 -21.85 -6.58
CA ALA A 283 15.01 -23.28 -6.49
C ALA A 283 15.16 -23.79 -5.05
N ARG A 284 16.22 -23.37 -4.34
CA ARG A 284 16.44 -23.72 -2.92
C ARG A 284 15.34 -23.14 -2.03
N LEU A 285 14.99 -21.86 -2.21
CA LEU A 285 13.90 -21.22 -1.47
C LEU A 285 12.58 -21.97 -1.70
N ALA A 286 12.24 -22.30 -2.93
CA ALA A 286 11.03 -23.07 -3.25
C ALA A 286 11.02 -24.44 -2.57
N ALA A 287 12.15 -25.15 -2.60
CA ALA A 287 12.27 -26.46 -1.95
C ALA A 287 12.05 -26.38 -0.43
N MET A 288 12.56 -25.35 0.23
CA MET A 288 12.40 -25.13 1.66
C MET A 288 11.00 -24.64 2.04
N ALA A 289 10.39 -23.79 1.21
CA ALA A 289 9.12 -23.11 1.49
C ALA A 289 7.89 -24.00 1.38
N GLY A 290 7.96 -25.11 0.65
CA GLY A 290 6.79 -25.92 0.24
C GLY A 290 5.93 -26.50 1.35
N GLY A 291 6.41 -26.54 2.58
CA GLY A 291 5.67 -27.07 3.74
C GLY A 291 5.07 -26.01 4.67
N LEU A 292 5.51 -24.75 4.57
CA LEU A 292 5.11 -23.72 5.52
C LEU A 292 3.64 -23.31 5.37
N ARG A 293 2.94 -23.22 6.49
CA ARG A 293 1.59 -22.65 6.58
C ARG A 293 1.60 -21.52 7.61
N PRO A 294 1.02 -20.34 7.28
CA PRO A 294 0.13 -20.01 6.17
C PRO A 294 0.80 -19.73 4.81
N GLY A 295 2.13 -19.84 4.67
CA GLY A 295 2.82 -19.85 3.39
C GLY A 295 3.80 -18.71 3.19
N VAL A 296 4.53 -18.77 2.07
CA VAL A 296 5.61 -17.85 1.71
C VAL A 296 5.18 -16.98 0.52
N THR A 297 5.46 -15.69 0.64
CA THR A 297 5.39 -14.70 -0.43
C THR A 297 6.78 -14.16 -0.70
N ILE A 298 7.11 -13.89 -1.94
CA ILE A 298 8.36 -13.24 -2.33
C ILE A 298 8.08 -12.07 -3.28
N GLY A 299 8.96 -11.10 -3.31
CA GLY A 299 8.86 -9.94 -4.23
C GLY A 299 10.09 -9.02 -4.15
N PRO A 300 10.25 -8.12 -5.10
CA PRO A 300 9.44 -7.87 -6.29
C PRO A 300 9.69 -8.82 -7.48
N CYS A 301 10.76 -9.62 -7.45
CA CYS A 301 11.14 -10.61 -8.45
C CYS A 301 11.36 -10.03 -9.87
N GLY A 302 11.78 -8.76 -9.95
CA GLY A 302 12.05 -8.09 -11.23
C GLY A 302 13.18 -8.73 -12.04
N GLY A 303 14.15 -9.33 -11.34
CA GLY A 303 15.28 -10.04 -11.92
C GLY A 303 14.92 -11.24 -12.77
N LEU A 304 13.80 -11.92 -12.48
CA LEU A 304 13.28 -12.99 -13.32
C LEU A 304 13.09 -12.57 -14.79
N SER A 305 12.80 -11.28 -15.04
CA SER A 305 12.66 -10.75 -16.40
C SER A 305 13.98 -10.63 -17.16
N ARG A 306 15.12 -10.77 -16.48
CA ARG A 306 16.47 -10.73 -17.10
C ARG A 306 17.01 -12.11 -17.40
N LEU A 307 16.41 -13.15 -16.85
CA LEU A 307 16.85 -14.53 -17.08
C LEU A 307 16.49 -15.00 -18.48
N PRO A 308 17.24 -15.95 -19.06
CA PRO A 308 16.81 -16.69 -20.22
C PRO A 308 15.43 -17.31 -19.98
N LEU A 309 14.58 -17.34 -21.02
CA LEU A 309 13.19 -17.76 -20.90
C LEU A 309 13.03 -19.15 -20.26
N ASP A 310 13.90 -20.10 -20.64
CA ASP A 310 13.88 -21.47 -20.10
C ASP A 310 14.25 -21.51 -18.60
N ALA A 311 15.18 -20.67 -18.14
CA ALA A 311 15.55 -20.55 -16.74
C ALA A 311 14.41 -19.89 -15.93
N ALA A 312 13.82 -18.82 -16.45
CA ALA A 312 12.67 -18.16 -15.84
C ALA A 312 11.46 -19.08 -15.75
N SER A 313 11.20 -19.89 -16.80
CA SER A 313 10.10 -20.86 -16.79
C SER A 313 10.31 -21.96 -15.75
N ARG A 314 11.50 -22.55 -15.65
CA ARG A 314 11.80 -23.55 -14.61
C ARG A 314 11.65 -22.98 -13.20
N ALA A 315 12.11 -21.75 -12.96
CA ALA A 315 11.94 -21.08 -11.69
C ALA A 315 10.45 -20.86 -11.35
N ALA A 316 9.66 -20.44 -12.33
CA ALA A 316 8.22 -20.26 -12.18
C ALA A 316 7.51 -21.59 -11.84
N ASP A 317 7.85 -22.69 -12.52
CA ASP A 317 7.29 -24.02 -12.23
C ASP A 317 7.63 -24.49 -10.80
N GLN A 318 8.87 -24.24 -10.35
CA GLN A 318 9.31 -24.59 -9.00
C GLN A 318 8.56 -23.78 -7.93
N LEU A 319 8.40 -22.47 -8.14
CA LEU A 319 7.63 -21.59 -7.26
C LEU A 319 6.16 -22.03 -7.19
N ALA A 320 5.56 -22.38 -8.33
CA ALA A 320 4.19 -22.87 -8.40
C ALA A 320 4.02 -24.20 -7.66
N ALA A 321 4.91 -25.16 -7.89
CA ALA A 321 4.90 -26.47 -7.23
C ALA A 321 5.04 -26.34 -5.70
N ALA A 322 5.84 -25.39 -5.22
CA ALA A 322 6.03 -25.10 -3.81
C ALA A 322 4.88 -24.27 -3.19
N GLY A 323 3.96 -23.75 -3.99
CA GLY A 323 2.90 -22.84 -3.53
C GLY A 323 3.39 -21.48 -3.08
N VAL A 324 4.60 -21.07 -3.51
CA VAL A 324 5.15 -19.75 -3.25
C VAL A 324 4.40 -18.70 -4.07
N ARG A 325 4.04 -17.59 -3.43
CA ARG A 325 3.32 -16.48 -4.04
C ARG A 325 4.29 -15.37 -4.40
N VAL A 326 3.95 -14.58 -5.41
CA VAL A 326 4.79 -13.46 -5.85
C VAL A 326 4.01 -12.15 -5.75
N THR A 327 4.61 -11.14 -5.14
CA THR A 327 4.13 -9.75 -5.19
C THR A 327 5.05 -8.96 -6.12
N CYS A 328 4.55 -8.55 -7.28
CA CYS A 328 5.28 -7.68 -8.20
C CYS A 328 5.03 -6.20 -7.91
N LEU A 329 5.97 -5.33 -8.26
CA LEU A 329 5.91 -3.88 -8.05
C LEU A 329 6.00 -3.14 -9.39
N PRO A 330 4.89 -2.99 -10.14
CA PRO A 330 4.95 -2.37 -11.47
C PRO A 330 5.25 -0.87 -11.43
N GLN A 331 5.05 -0.19 -10.31
CA GLN A 331 5.36 1.24 -10.15
C GLN A 331 6.86 1.50 -9.89
N GLY A 332 7.64 0.47 -9.63
CA GLY A 332 9.06 0.55 -9.32
C GLY A 332 9.42 -0.28 -8.10
N ASP A 333 10.72 -0.46 -7.89
CA ASP A 333 11.24 -1.26 -6.79
C ASP A 333 11.07 -0.56 -5.44
N CYS A 334 11.36 -1.29 -4.37
CA CYS A 334 11.54 -0.78 -3.04
C CYS A 334 13.04 -0.59 -2.71
N ALA A 335 13.36 0.31 -1.78
CA ALA A 335 14.74 0.60 -1.38
C ALA A 335 15.44 -0.54 -0.63
N ALA A 336 14.76 -1.68 -0.43
CA ALA A 336 15.34 -2.86 0.21
C ALA A 336 16.34 -3.60 -0.69
N LEU A 337 16.25 -3.41 -2.01
CA LEU A 337 17.12 -4.04 -3.00
C LEU A 337 18.00 -2.99 -3.69
N GLU A 338 19.21 -3.39 -4.07
CA GLU A 338 20.06 -2.55 -4.90
C GLU A 338 19.40 -2.32 -6.27
N ARG A 339 19.46 -1.06 -6.75
CA ARG A 339 18.87 -0.68 -8.05
C ARG A 339 19.63 -1.34 -9.20
N ARG A 340 19.10 -2.41 -9.74
CA ARG A 340 19.62 -3.09 -10.94
C ARG A 340 18.82 -2.82 -12.20
N GLY A 341 18.10 -1.70 -12.24
CA GLY A 341 17.19 -1.31 -13.32
C GLY A 341 15.76 -1.80 -13.09
N LEU A 342 14.83 -0.87 -13.20
CA LEU A 342 13.40 -1.07 -12.96
C LEU A 342 12.82 -2.06 -13.98
N ARG A 343 12.51 -3.28 -13.54
CA ARG A 343 11.76 -4.26 -14.33
C ARG A 343 10.71 -4.92 -13.46
N THR A 344 9.51 -5.00 -14.00
CA THR A 344 8.45 -5.78 -13.39
C THR A 344 8.73 -7.27 -13.61
N ALA A 345 8.42 -8.10 -12.61
CA ALA A 345 8.44 -9.56 -12.76
C ALA A 345 7.66 -10.01 -14.01
N PRO A 346 8.02 -11.14 -14.64
CA PRO A 346 7.36 -11.64 -15.84
C PRO A 346 5.99 -12.24 -15.51
N VAL A 347 5.01 -11.38 -15.18
CA VAL A 347 3.71 -11.74 -14.60
C VAL A 347 2.96 -12.77 -15.44
N ARG A 348 2.99 -12.66 -16.76
CA ARG A 348 2.32 -13.62 -17.66
C ARG A 348 2.93 -15.01 -17.56
N LEU A 349 4.25 -15.11 -17.51
CA LEU A 349 4.97 -16.37 -17.36
C LEU A 349 4.68 -17.01 -16.02
N LEU A 350 4.80 -16.24 -14.92
CA LEU A 350 4.51 -16.72 -13.57
C LEU A 350 3.08 -17.25 -13.45
N ARG A 351 2.10 -16.52 -13.97
CA ARG A 351 0.69 -16.93 -13.95
C ARG A 351 0.43 -18.16 -14.83
N ALA A 352 1.09 -18.27 -15.98
CA ALA A 352 0.97 -19.43 -16.86
C ALA A 352 1.51 -20.71 -16.20
N ALA A 353 2.57 -20.59 -15.37
CA ALA A 353 3.09 -21.69 -14.54
C ALA A 353 2.20 -22.00 -13.33
N GLY A 354 1.18 -21.21 -13.02
CA GLY A 354 0.28 -21.41 -11.87
C GLY A 354 0.68 -20.65 -10.60
N VAL A 355 1.71 -19.79 -10.65
CA VAL A 355 2.07 -18.93 -9.51
C VAL A 355 0.98 -17.91 -9.24
N ARG A 356 0.61 -17.74 -7.97
CA ARG A 356 -0.24 -16.62 -7.53
C ARG A 356 0.55 -15.33 -7.55
N VAL A 357 0.15 -14.40 -8.42
CA VAL A 357 0.82 -13.10 -8.56
C VAL A 357 -0.11 -11.98 -8.13
N ALA A 358 0.28 -11.30 -7.06
CA ALA A 358 -0.29 -10.03 -6.62
C ALA A 358 0.54 -8.86 -7.15
N ALA A 359 -0.02 -7.67 -7.12
CA ALA A 359 0.71 -6.44 -7.39
C ALA A 359 0.54 -5.44 -6.24
N GLY A 360 1.63 -4.81 -5.86
CA GLY A 360 1.70 -3.73 -4.90
C GLY A 360 2.25 -2.45 -5.50
N SER A 361 2.17 -1.36 -4.75
CA SER A 361 2.71 -0.06 -5.14
C SER A 361 4.18 0.13 -4.73
N GLY A 362 4.67 -0.64 -3.76
CA GLY A 362 6.05 -0.58 -3.29
C GLY A 362 6.37 0.70 -2.51
N ALA A 363 7.42 1.40 -2.93
CA ALA A 363 7.87 2.64 -2.32
C ALA A 363 6.90 3.80 -2.58
N LEU A 364 6.68 4.64 -1.56
CA LEU A 364 5.83 5.83 -1.63
C LEU A 364 6.66 7.07 -1.32
N ARG A 365 7.12 7.79 -2.36
CA ARG A 365 7.91 9.02 -2.23
C ARG A 365 9.07 8.87 -1.23
N ASP A 366 9.89 7.86 -1.43
CA ASP A 366 11.13 7.62 -0.68
C ASP A 366 12.32 7.43 -1.64
N ALA A 367 13.47 7.03 -1.10
CA ALA A 367 14.66 6.80 -1.90
C ALA A 367 14.49 5.69 -2.96
N GLY A 368 13.58 4.73 -2.76
CA GLY A 368 13.26 3.67 -3.71
C GLY A 368 12.47 4.17 -4.92
N ASN A 369 11.50 5.04 -4.67
CA ASN A 369 10.69 5.67 -5.71
C ASN A 369 10.26 7.08 -5.29
N PRO A 370 11.03 8.11 -5.65
CA PRO A 370 10.75 9.50 -5.24
C PRO A 370 9.40 10.06 -5.73
N VAL A 371 8.81 9.45 -6.74
CA VAL A 371 7.51 9.84 -7.32
C VAL A 371 6.44 8.78 -7.11
N GLY A 372 6.70 7.78 -6.26
CA GLY A 372 5.76 6.71 -5.95
C GLY A 372 4.45 7.26 -5.36
N ARG A 373 3.32 6.78 -5.85
CA ARG A 373 1.99 7.29 -5.47
C ARG A 373 1.28 6.45 -4.42
N GLY A 374 1.67 5.19 -4.23
CA GLY A 374 0.94 4.28 -3.36
C GLY A 374 -0.49 3.99 -3.88
N ASP A 375 -0.70 3.98 -5.19
CA ASP A 375 -2.01 3.80 -5.81
C ASP A 375 -2.13 2.40 -6.45
N PRO A 376 -2.95 1.48 -5.89
CA PRO A 376 -3.16 0.15 -6.47
C PRO A 376 -3.73 0.19 -7.90
N LEU A 377 -4.55 1.19 -8.23
CA LEU A 377 -5.11 1.30 -9.58
C LEU A 377 -4.05 1.68 -10.61
N GLU A 378 -3.00 2.42 -10.20
CA GLU A 378 -1.84 2.66 -11.06
C GLU A 378 -1.03 1.38 -11.29
N ALA A 379 -0.83 0.56 -10.26
CA ALA A 379 -0.19 -0.75 -10.42
C ALA A 379 -0.99 -1.63 -11.40
N ALA A 380 -2.30 -1.67 -11.28
CA ALA A 380 -3.16 -2.40 -12.22
C ALA A 380 -3.12 -1.80 -13.64
N TYR A 381 -3.09 -0.46 -13.76
CA TYR A 381 -2.92 0.22 -15.04
C TYR A 381 -1.63 -0.19 -15.74
N LEU A 382 -0.51 -0.18 -15.03
CA LEU A 382 0.80 -0.58 -15.57
C LEU A 382 0.82 -2.05 -15.99
N LEU A 383 0.22 -2.95 -15.23
CA LEU A 383 0.08 -4.36 -15.60
C LEU A 383 -0.79 -4.56 -16.84
N ALA A 384 -1.82 -3.74 -17.03
CA ALA A 384 -2.65 -3.80 -18.24
C ALA A 384 -1.96 -3.18 -19.46
N SER A 385 -1.30 -2.02 -19.28
CA SER A 385 -0.71 -1.27 -20.38
C SER A 385 0.65 -1.80 -20.83
N GLN A 386 1.47 -2.30 -19.90
CA GLN A 386 2.83 -2.75 -20.16
C GLN A 386 3.03 -4.25 -19.88
N GLY A 387 2.35 -4.78 -18.87
CA GLY A 387 2.46 -6.19 -18.45
C GLY A 387 1.65 -7.17 -19.30
N GLY A 388 0.85 -6.68 -20.24
CA GLY A 388 0.05 -7.49 -21.16
C GLY A 388 -1.07 -8.30 -20.52
N LEU A 389 -1.57 -7.88 -19.35
CA LEU A 389 -2.78 -8.44 -18.73
C LEU A 389 -4.03 -7.75 -19.25
N ARG A 390 -5.14 -8.50 -19.32
CA ARG A 390 -6.45 -7.87 -19.54
C ARG A 390 -6.81 -6.98 -18.36
N PRO A 391 -7.54 -5.86 -18.53
CA PRO A 391 -7.87 -4.93 -17.44
C PRO A 391 -8.49 -5.59 -16.20
N ALA A 392 -9.35 -6.59 -16.39
CA ALA A 392 -9.95 -7.34 -15.28
C ALA A 392 -8.91 -8.18 -14.52
N GLU A 393 -7.96 -8.80 -15.22
CA GLU A 393 -6.89 -9.58 -14.60
C GLU A 393 -5.89 -8.68 -13.86
N ALA A 394 -5.57 -7.53 -14.43
CA ALA A 394 -4.73 -6.52 -13.80
C ALA A 394 -5.38 -6.00 -12.50
N TYR A 395 -6.69 -5.71 -12.53
CA TYR A 395 -7.42 -5.33 -11.33
C TYR A 395 -7.45 -6.46 -10.29
N ALA A 396 -7.63 -7.70 -10.72
CA ALA A 396 -7.61 -8.86 -9.82
C ALA A 396 -6.25 -9.01 -9.10
N SER A 397 -5.14 -8.59 -9.74
CA SER A 397 -3.80 -8.64 -9.13
C SER A 397 -3.66 -7.70 -7.92
N VAL A 398 -4.37 -6.55 -7.91
CA VAL A 398 -4.35 -5.59 -6.79
C VAL A 398 -5.53 -5.77 -5.82
N SER A 399 -6.47 -6.64 -6.11
CA SER A 399 -7.64 -6.89 -5.28
C SER A 399 -7.68 -8.34 -4.77
N ALA A 400 -8.27 -9.27 -5.50
CA ALA A 400 -8.43 -10.65 -5.07
C ALA A 400 -7.09 -11.33 -4.79
N ALA A 401 -6.10 -11.23 -5.68
CA ALA A 401 -4.78 -11.83 -5.49
C ALA A 401 -3.99 -11.16 -4.36
N ALA A 402 -4.05 -9.83 -4.24
CA ALA A 402 -3.42 -9.11 -3.13
C ALA A 402 -4.01 -9.53 -1.78
N ARG A 403 -5.33 -9.67 -1.68
CA ARG A 403 -6.00 -10.16 -0.46
C ARG A 403 -5.61 -11.61 -0.14
N GLU A 404 -5.54 -12.49 -1.15
CA GLU A 404 -5.11 -13.88 -0.99
C GLU A 404 -3.67 -13.97 -0.47
N VAL A 405 -2.74 -13.19 -1.03
CA VAL A 405 -1.33 -13.12 -0.59
C VAL A 405 -1.22 -12.64 0.85
N MET A 406 -2.08 -11.70 1.25
CA MET A 406 -2.15 -11.19 2.61
C MET A 406 -2.92 -12.10 3.57
N ALA A 407 -3.43 -13.25 3.13
CA ALA A 407 -4.29 -14.16 3.89
C ALA A 407 -5.57 -13.49 4.42
N LEU A 408 -6.11 -12.53 3.68
CA LEU A 408 -7.36 -11.83 3.98
C LEU A 408 -8.57 -12.58 3.38
N PRO A 409 -9.76 -12.41 3.95
CA PRO A 409 -10.98 -12.99 3.39
C PRO A 409 -11.23 -12.53 1.96
N GLU A 410 -11.74 -13.43 1.12
CA GLU A 410 -12.21 -13.09 -0.22
C GLU A 410 -13.33 -12.05 -0.15
N VAL A 411 -13.36 -11.16 -1.14
CA VAL A 411 -14.41 -10.15 -1.31
C VAL A 411 -15.04 -10.30 -2.68
N ARG A 412 -16.37 -10.41 -2.69
CA ARG A 412 -17.22 -10.31 -3.90
C ARG A 412 -18.35 -9.35 -3.62
N VAL A 413 -18.91 -8.72 -4.65
CA VAL A 413 -20.10 -7.89 -4.49
C VAL A 413 -21.35 -8.79 -4.46
N GLU A 414 -21.42 -9.63 -3.43
CA GLU A 414 -22.46 -10.63 -3.22
C GLU A 414 -22.83 -10.69 -1.74
N ALA A 415 -24.05 -11.09 -1.42
CA ALA A 415 -24.52 -11.23 -0.04
C ALA A 415 -23.63 -12.22 0.76
N GLY A 416 -23.33 -11.90 2.01
CA GLY A 416 -22.51 -12.71 2.91
C GLY A 416 -21.02 -12.38 2.87
N PHE A 417 -20.50 -11.75 1.83
CA PHE A 417 -19.08 -11.36 1.72
C PHE A 417 -18.77 -10.13 2.58
N PRO A 418 -17.49 -9.92 2.97
CA PRO A 418 -17.06 -8.70 3.65
C PRO A 418 -17.40 -7.46 2.84
N ALA A 419 -17.83 -6.40 3.51
CA ALA A 419 -18.13 -5.12 2.89
C ALA A 419 -16.87 -4.26 2.75
N GLU A 420 -15.92 -4.77 1.96
CA GLU A 420 -14.67 -4.13 1.56
C GLU A 420 -14.78 -3.75 0.10
N LEU A 421 -15.22 -2.52 -0.20
CA LEU A 421 -15.63 -2.13 -1.53
C LEU A 421 -14.98 -0.82 -1.96
N LEU A 422 -14.74 -0.72 -3.26
CA LEU A 422 -14.31 0.50 -3.93
C LEU A 422 -15.31 0.87 -5.02
N ALA A 423 -15.91 2.04 -4.90
CA ALA A 423 -16.67 2.63 -6.01
C ALA A 423 -15.80 3.65 -6.74
N VAL A 424 -15.62 3.49 -8.04
CA VAL A 424 -14.85 4.40 -8.89
C VAL A 424 -15.75 4.94 -9.99
N ARG A 425 -15.67 6.26 -10.24
CA ARG A 425 -16.47 6.88 -11.29
C ARG A 425 -16.06 6.33 -12.65
N GLY A 426 -17.01 5.74 -13.36
CA GLY A 426 -16.81 5.09 -14.65
C GLY A 426 -17.74 3.90 -14.85
N GLU A 427 -17.73 3.31 -16.03
CA GLU A 427 -18.67 2.25 -16.41
C GLU A 427 -18.01 0.88 -16.58
N ARG A 428 -16.73 0.85 -16.93
CA ARG A 428 -15.97 -0.36 -17.24
C ARG A 428 -14.59 -0.30 -16.62
N ILE A 429 -14.03 -1.45 -16.26
CA ILE A 429 -12.70 -1.54 -15.63
C ILE A 429 -11.63 -0.81 -16.45
N ALA A 430 -11.60 -0.96 -17.76
CA ALA A 430 -10.61 -0.27 -18.60
C ALA A 430 -10.69 1.26 -18.47
N GLY A 431 -11.91 1.83 -18.48
CA GLY A 431 -12.10 3.26 -18.25
C GLY A 431 -11.75 3.71 -16.84
N VAL A 432 -12.07 2.87 -15.85
CA VAL A 432 -11.70 3.12 -14.44
C VAL A 432 -10.18 3.14 -14.27
N LEU A 433 -9.46 2.17 -14.81
CA LEU A 433 -8.00 2.14 -14.74
C LEU A 433 -7.36 3.33 -15.46
N SER A 434 -7.93 3.77 -16.59
CA SER A 434 -7.43 4.92 -17.33
C SER A 434 -7.64 6.26 -16.63
N LEU A 435 -8.79 6.45 -15.97
CA LEU A 435 -9.22 7.76 -15.47
C LEU A 435 -9.23 7.90 -13.94
N ALA A 436 -9.63 6.90 -13.21
CA ALA A 436 -9.56 6.69 -11.73
C ALA A 436 -9.71 7.94 -10.80
N TYR A 437 -10.42 8.99 -11.20
CA TYR A 437 -10.37 10.28 -10.53
C TYR A 437 -11.21 10.41 -9.27
N SER A 438 -12.41 9.82 -9.25
CA SER A 438 -13.33 9.92 -8.12
C SER A 438 -13.58 8.56 -7.54
N ARG A 439 -13.31 8.42 -6.25
CA ARG A 439 -13.36 7.15 -5.52
C ARG A 439 -14.15 7.31 -4.22
N ILE A 440 -14.90 6.28 -3.86
CA ILE A 440 -15.54 6.14 -2.56
C ILE A 440 -15.10 4.80 -2.01
N VAL A 441 -14.43 4.81 -0.87
CA VAL A 441 -13.87 3.62 -0.23
C VAL A 441 -14.76 3.20 0.91
N ILE A 442 -15.12 1.92 0.92
CA ILE A 442 -15.96 1.31 1.95
C ILE A 442 -15.14 0.23 2.64
N HIS A 443 -14.95 0.39 3.93
CA HIS A 443 -14.29 -0.56 4.81
C HIS A 443 -15.24 -1.00 5.91
N ARG A 444 -15.40 -2.30 6.08
CA ARG A 444 -16.32 -2.90 7.06
C ARG A 444 -17.73 -2.30 7.00
N GLY A 445 -18.21 -2.04 5.77
CA GLY A 445 -19.55 -1.51 5.53
C GLY A 445 -19.75 -0.03 5.82
N ARG A 446 -18.69 0.73 6.06
CA ARG A 446 -18.70 2.17 6.31
C ARG A 446 -17.90 2.90 5.24
N VAL A 447 -18.37 4.06 4.81
CA VAL A 447 -17.56 4.94 3.95
C VAL A 447 -16.44 5.54 4.80
N VAL A 448 -15.19 5.22 4.45
CA VAL A 448 -13.99 5.64 5.18
C VAL A 448 -13.15 6.67 4.44
N ALA A 449 -13.27 6.75 3.12
CA ALA A 449 -12.61 7.78 2.32
C ALA A 449 -13.44 8.16 1.10
N ARG A 450 -13.31 9.41 0.67
CA ARG A 450 -13.85 9.94 -0.59
C ARG A 450 -12.80 10.82 -1.24
N THR A 451 -12.51 10.55 -2.50
CA THR A 451 -11.66 11.38 -3.34
C THR A 451 -12.49 11.84 -4.53
N SER A 452 -12.51 13.13 -4.80
CA SER A 452 -13.18 13.69 -5.97
C SER A 452 -12.22 14.55 -6.76
N ALA A 453 -12.25 14.44 -8.09
CA ALA A 453 -11.61 15.38 -8.98
C ALA A 453 -12.69 16.27 -9.59
N VAL A 454 -12.55 17.57 -9.39
CA VAL A 454 -13.33 18.59 -10.07
C VAL A 454 -12.56 18.96 -11.34
N ARG A 455 -13.23 18.89 -12.50
CA ARG A 455 -12.69 19.42 -13.74
C ARG A 455 -13.41 20.71 -14.04
N GLU A 456 -12.66 21.78 -14.08
CA GLU A 456 -13.13 23.08 -14.53
C GLU A 456 -12.56 23.32 -15.93
N TYR A 457 -13.43 23.56 -16.88
CA TYR A 457 -13.03 23.98 -18.22
C TYR A 457 -13.13 25.50 -18.24
N CYS A 458 -12.01 26.13 -18.43
CA CYS A 458 -11.95 27.59 -18.45
C CYS A 458 -12.74 28.14 -19.61
N ASP A 459 -13.57 29.07 -19.23
CA ASP A 459 -14.27 30.12 -19.92
C ASP A 459 -15.37 29.75 -20.92
N SER A 460 -16.52 30.28 -20.57
CA SER A 460 -17.78 30.18 -21.28
C SER A 460 -17.76 30.68 -22.72
N ALA A 461 -16.92 31.67 -23.08
CA ALA A 461 -16.86 32.22 -24.42
C ALA A 461 -16.27 31.23 -25.45
N VAL A 462 -15.32 30.39 -25.05
CA VAL A 462 -14.72 29.35 -25.89
C VAL A 462 -15.61 28.11 -25.91
N ALA A 463 -16.28 27.80 -24.80
CA ALA A 463 -17.16 26.64 -24.68
C ALA A 463 -18.43 26.77 -25.54
N VAL A 464 -18.91 27.98 -25.79
CA VAL A 464 -20.06 28.24 -26.67
C VAL A 464 -19.69 28.07 -28.15
N ALA A 465 -18.41 28.27 -28.50
CA ALA A 465 -17.89 28.11 -29.87
C ALA A 465 -17.43 26.68 -30.18
N LEU A 466 -17.29 25.81 -29.16
CA LEU A 466 -16.96 24.41 -29.34
C LEU A 466 -18.26 23.60 -29.54
N ASP A 467 -18.56 23.30 -30.79
CA ASP A 467 -19.58 22.31 -31.14
C ASP A 467 -19.06 20.90 -30.80
N LEU A 468 -18.99 20.63 -29.50
CA LEU A 468 -18.57 19.32 -29.01
C LEU A 468 -19.69 18.32 -29.31
N PRO A 469 -19.39 17.19 -30.00
CA PRO A 469 -20.38 16.14 -30.21
C PRO A 469 -20.95 15.73 -28.85
N ARG A 470 -22.22 16.00 -28.62
CA ARG A 470 -22.95 15.48 -27.47
C ARG A 470 -22.83 13.96 -27.55
N GLN A 471 -22.30 13.33 -26.54
CA GLN A 471 -22.41 11.87 -26.40
C GLN A 471 -23.91 11.56 -26.45
N GLY A 472 -24.36 11.01 -27.59
CA GLY A 472 -25.77 10.73 -27.83
C GLY A 472 -26.26 9.82 -26.71
N ARG A 473 -27.31 10.24 -26.01
CA ARG A 473 -28.20 9.31 -25.37
C ARG A 473 -28.67 8.38 -26.49
N MET A 474 -28.27 7.11 -26.42
CA MET A 474 -29.00 6.09 -27.17
C MET A 474 -30.41 6.11 -26.60
N GLU A 475 -31.34 6.71 -27.35
CA GLU A 475 -32.75 6.49 -27.10
C GLU A 475 -33.04 4.99 -27.35
N PRO A 476 -33.76 4.33 -26.44
CA PRO A 476 -34.27 3.00 -26.74
C PRO A 476 -35.17 3.13 -27.95
N GLY A 477 -34.81 2.49 -29.06
CA GLY A 477 -35.67 2.37 -30.25
C GLY A 477 -36.96 1.64 -29.90
N PRO A 478 -38.02 1.86 -30.75
CA PRO A 478 -39.39 1.41 -30.52
C PRO A 478 -39.52 -0.11 -30.40
#